data_fef731fd6b49405ea34b1ff6680a98b0
#
_entry.id   fef731fd6b49405ea34b1ff6680a98b0
#
_cell.length_a   1.000
_cell.length_b   1.000
_cell.length_c   1.000
_cell.angle_alpha   90.00
_cell.angle_beta   90.00
_cell.angle_gamma   90.00
#
_symmetry.space_group_name_H-M   'P 1'
#
loop_
_entity.id
_entity.type
_entity.pdbx_description
1 polymer ?
#
loop_
_entity_poly.entity_id
_entity_poly.type
_entity_poly.pdbx_seq_one_letter_code
_entity_poly.pdbx_strand_id
1 'polypeptide(L)'
;MGKKKIVLIGASNSMLFNGLRAGLNQDNVELTNLSLGGASIIFSLYCTLREKNKDIVNKADLVILESNIIDMIHGIDLYGKIHLILRNIFLTYNELSKLNKKFLVLLLPLLEKHSDYNVVETINNAHRMCCNQYGFNCVDVQSVYLKNNVMDFYMTMMPDA
;
A
#
# COMPACT_ATOMS: atom_id res chain seq x y z
N MET A 1 15.29 25.64 -3.41
CA MET A 1 14.82 24.60 -2.48
C MET A 1 15.35 23.24 -2.95
N GLY A 2 15.90 22.41 -2.06
CA GLY A 2 16.33 21.05 -2.44
C GLY A 2 15.13 20.15 -2.78
N LYS A 3 15.37 19.09 -3.57
CA LYS A 3 14.35 18.08 -3.89
C LYS A 3 13.87 17.36 -2.63
N LYS A 4 12.60 17.01 -2.58
CA LYS A 4 12.02 16.16 -1.53
C LYS A 4 12.36 14.70 -1.79
N LYS A 5 12.91 14.01 -0.81
CA LYS A 5 13.30 12.60 -0.90
C LYS A 5 12.13 11.72 -0.52
N ILE A 6 11.62 10.97 -1.48
CA ILE A 6 10.50 10.05 -1.29
C ILE A 6 10.98 8.63 -1.54
N VAL A 7 10.66 7.73 -0.61
CA VAL A 7 10.83 6.29 -0.78
C VAL A 7 9.45 5.67 -1.02
N LEU A 8 9.29 4.96 -2.13
CA LEU A 8 8.09 4.19 -2.45
C LEU A 8 8.38 2.71 -2.22
N ILE A 9 7.56 2.06 -1.40
CA ILE A 9 7.59 0.63 -1.12
C ILE A 9 6.20 0.07 -1.37
N GLY A 10 6.06 -0.74 -2.39
CA GLY A 10 4.75 -1.24 -2.77
C GLY A 10 4.83 -2.51 -3.61
N ALA A 11 3.70 -2.88 -4.18
CA ALA A 11 3.53 -4.03 -5.03
C ALA A 11 3.65 -3.67 -6.53
N SER A 12 2.96 -4.42 -7.40
CA SER A 12 3.01 -4.25 -8.84
C SER A 12 2.55 -2.86 -9.31
N ASN A 13 1.53 -2.28 -8.68
CA ASN A 13 1.04 -0.93 -9.03
C ASN A 13 2.10 0.16 -8.85
N SER A 14 3.00 -0.03 -7.88
CA SER A 14 4.13 0.86 -7.63
C SER A 14 5.30 0.66 -8.61
N MET A 15 5.33 -0.49 -9.31
CA MET A 15 6.37 -0.83 -10.29
C MET A 15 6.00 -0.45 -11.72
N LEU A 16 4.70 -0.44 -12.05
CA LEU A 16 4.21 -0.17 -13.40
C LEU A 16 4.73 1.17 -13.92
N PHE A 17 5.08 1.20 -15.22
CA PHE A 17 5.63 2.39 -15.86
C PHE A 17 4.68 3.59 -15.75
N ASN A 18 3.38 3.36 -15.93
CA ASN A 18 2.32 4.38 -15.83
C ASN A 18 1.60 4.36 -14.47
N GLY A 19 2.15 3.69 -13.45
CA GLY A 19 1.57 3.58 -12.12
C GLY A 19 2.00 4.70 -11.17
N LEU A 20 1.96 4.42 -9.87
CA LEU A 20 2.32 5.38 -8.81
C LEU A 20 3.70 6.02 -9.01
N ARG A 21 4.66 5.24 -9.50
CA ARG A 21 6.01 5.73 -9.82
C ARG A 21 5.99 6.90 -10.79
N ALA A 22 5.16 6.87 -11.83
CA ALA A 22 5.07 7.95 -12.82
C ALA A 22 4.52 9.23 -12.21
N GLY A 23 3.45 9.11 -11.42
CA GLY A 23 2.82 10.25 -10.74
C GLY A 23 3.74 10.92 -9.71
N LEU A 24 4.62 10.15 -9.07
CA LEU A 24 5.57 10.66 -8.08
C LEU A 24 6.86 11.21 -8.69
N ASN A 25 7.15 10.92 -9.96
CA ASN A 25 8.37 11.37 -10.63
C ASN A 25 8.22 12.82 -11.11
N GLN A 26 8.37 13.77 -10.21
CA GLN A 26 8.25 15.21 -10.42
C GLN A 26 9.60 15.90 -10.27
N ASP A 27 9.78 17.08 -10.90
CA ASP A 27 11.05 17.82 -10.90
C ASP A 27 11.59 18.16 -9.50
N ASN A 28 10.67 18.36 -8.55
CA ASN A 28 10.99 18.68 -7.16
C ASN A 28 11.10 17.45 -6.24
N VAL A 29 11.04 16.23 -6.81
CA VAL A 29 11.12 14.95 -6.09
C VAL A 29 12.37 14.18 -6.48
N GLU A 30 13.02 13.59 -5.50
CA GLU A 30 14.04 12.54 -5.64
C GLU A 30 13.37 11.23 -5.19
N LEU A 31 12.87 10.45 -6.15
CA LEU A 31 12.13 9.22 -5.88
C LEU A 31 13.06 8.01 -5.87
N THR A 32 13.07 7.26 -4.75
CA THR A 32 13.65 5.92 -4.69
C THR A 32 12.53 4.89 -4.60
N ASN A 33 12.43 4.02 -5.61
CA ASN A 33 11.43 2.96 -5.66
C ASN A 33 12.05 1.63 -5.23
N LEU A 34 11.60 1.09 -4.08
CA LEU A 34 12.00 -0.20 -3.51
C LEU A 34 10.92 -1.27 -3.65
N SER A 35 9.91 -1.03 -4.49
CA SER A 35 8.75 -1.92 -4.67
C SER A 35 9.11 -3.23 -5.33
N LEU A 36 8.31 -4.26 -5.09
CA LEU A 36 8.45 -5.61 -5.68
C LEU A 36 7.05 -6.15 -6.05
N GLY A 37 6.90 -6.66 -7.28
CA GLY A 37 5.65 -7.28 -7.73
C GLY A 37 5.20 -8.41 -6.82
N GLY A 38 3.91 -8.46 -6.48
CA GLY A 38 3.35 -9.47 -5.57
C GLY A 38 3.72 -9.30 -4.08
N ALA A 39 4.34 -8.19 -3.70
CA ALA A 39 4.79 -7.96 -2.33
C ALA A 39 3.64 -7.49 -1.42
N SER A 40 3.42 -8.21 -0.32
CA SER A 40 2.51 -7.85 0.76
C SER A 40 3.14 -6.85 1.74
N ILE A 41 2.36 -6.38 2.71
CA ILE A 41 2.80 -5.39 3.70
C ILE A 41 4.05 -5.81 4.49
N ILE A 42 4.24 -7.11 4.75
CA ILE A 42 5.43 -7.60 5.47
C ILE A 42 6.73 -7.35 4.68
N PHE A 43 6.66 -7.28 3.35
CA PHE A 43 7.79 -6.89 2.53
C PHE A 43 8.18 -5.42 2.77
N SER A 44 7.21 -4.55 3.03
CA SER A 44 7.48 -3.15 3.37
C SER A 44 8.29 -3.03 4.67
N LEU A 45 7.98 -3.87 5.67
CA LEU A 45 8.77 -3.97 6.89
C LEU A 45 10.20 -4.42 6.59
N TYR A 46 10.34 -5.51 5.82
CA TYR A 46 11.66 -6.02 5.41
C TYR A 46 12.48 -4.94 4.68
N CYS A 47 11.88 -4.26 3.69
CA CYS A 47 12.57 -3.20 2.94
C CYS A 47 13.01 -2.04 3.82
N THR A 48 12.18 -1.66 4.79
CA THR A 48 12.46 -0.53 5.69
C THR A 48 13.58 -0.85 6.67
N LEU A 49 13.63 -2.09 7.18
CA LEU A 49 14.61 -2.51 8.20
C LEU A 49 15.91 -3.07 7.61
N ARG A 50 15.91 -3.40 6.33
CA ARG A 50 17.08 -3.98 5.67
C ARG A 50 18.26 -3.03 5.69
N GLU A 51 19.43 -3.49 6.14
CA GLU A 51 20.63 -2.67 6.34
C GLU A 51 21.02 -1.86 5.09
N LYS A 52 21.00 -2.48 3.89
CA LYS A 52 21.33 -1.79 2.63
C LYS A 52 20.39 -0.62 2.27
N ASN A 53 19.19 -0.59 2.83
CA ASN A 53 18.19 0.46 2.56
C ASN A 53 18.13 1.52 3.68
N LYS A 54 18.79 1.26 4.80
CA LYS A 54 18.72 2.05 6.03
C LYS A 54 19.04 3.52 5.80
N ASP A 55 20.10 3.80 5.06
CA ASP A 55 20.50 5.16 4.73
C ASP A 55 19.47 5.88 3.86
N ILE A 56 18.90 5.19 2.87
CA ILE A 56 17.89 5.73 1.96
C ILE A 56 16.63 6.07 2.76
N VAL A 57 16.14 5.13 3.57
CA VAL A 57 14.96 5.31 4.42
C VAL A 57 15.19 6.42 5.45
N ASN A 58 16.38 6.44 6.09
CA ASN A 58 16.70 7.46 7.08
C ASN A 58 16.80 8.88 6.51
N LYS A 59 17.19 9.03 5.26
CA LYS A 59 17.26 10.32 4.56
C LYS A 59 15.96 10.73 3.89
N ALA A 60 14.94 9.86 3.86
CA ALA A 60 13.65 10.15 3.25
C ALA A 60 12.87 11.22 4.04
N ASP A 61 12.28 12.18 3.32
CA ASP A 61 11.27 13.09 3.86
C ASP A 61 9.93 12.39 4.07
N LEU A 62 9.64 11.38 3.22
CA LEU A 62 8.40 10.59 3.25
C LEU A 62 8.65 9.18 2.75
N VAL A 63 8.06 8.20 3.43
CA VAL A 63 7.98 6.80 2.97
C VAL A 63 6.53 6.48 2.61
N ILE A 64 6.28 6.08 1.37
CA ILE A 64 4.95 5.70 0.87
C ILE A 64 4.87 4.18 0.85
N LEU A 65 3.80 3.64 1.45
CA LEU A 65 3.50 2.21 1.50
C LEU A 65 2.25 1.91 0.65
N GLU A 66 2.35 0.94 -0.25
CA GLU A 66 1.24 0.45 -1.07
C GLU A 66 1.32 -1.08 -1.17
N SER A 67 0.42 -1.80 -0.54
CA SER A 67 0.41 -3.28 -0.55
C SER A 67 -0.99 -3.88 -0.38
N ASN A 68 -2.00 -3.08 -0.04
CA ASN A 68 -3.31 -3.58 0.35
C ASN A 68 -3.95 -4.52 -0.69
N ILE A 69 -3.74 -4.28 -1.99
CA ILE A 69 -4.26 -5.16 -3.07
C ILE A 69 -3.68 -6.58 -2.92
N ILE A 70 -2.38 -6.70 -2.71
CA ILE A 70 -1.73 -8.01 -2.56
C ILE A 70 -2.13 -8.66 -1.23
N ASP A 71 -2.28 -7.88 -0.16
CA ASP A 71 -2.78 -8.38 1.11
C ASP A 71 -4.21 -8.92 0.97
N MET A 72 -5.08 -8.25 0.18
CA MET A 72 -6.44 -8.72 -0.14
C MET A 72 -6.42 -10.00 -0.99
N ILE A 73 -5.62 -10.05 -2.06
CA ILE A 73 -5.48 -11.24 -2.91
C ILE A 73 -5.00 -12.43 -2.06
N HIS A 74 -3.97 -12.25 -1.26
CA HIS A 74 -3.50 -13.31 -0.36
C HIS A 74 -4.56 -13.71 0.68
N GLY A 75 -5.39 -12.77 1.15
CA GLY A 75 -6.49 -13.06 2.06
C GLY A 75 -7.58 -13.92 1.41
N ILE A 76 -7.85 -13.70 0.13
CA ILE A 76 -8.81 -14.48 -0.67
C ILE A 76 -8.23 -15.87 -0.96
N ASP A 77 -7.02 -15.95 -1.49
CA ASP A 77 -6.35 -17.20 -1.88
C ASP A 77 -6.09 -18.13 -0.67
N LEU A 78 -5.79 -17.54 0.46
CA LEU A 78 -5.53 -18.24 1.72
C LEU A 78 -6.78 -18.32 2.60
N TYR A 79 -7.93 -18.63 2.01
CA TYR A 79 -9.20 -18.75 2.74
C TYR A 79 -9.04 -19.60 4.01
N GLY A 80 -9.42 -19.05 5.15
CA GLY A 80 -9.17 -19.65 6.48
C GLY A 80 -7.83 -19.25 7.14
N LYS A 81 -6.93 -18.56 6.45
CA LYS A 81 -5.66 -18.05 7.01
C LYS A 81 -5.58 -16.53 7.03
N ILE A 82 -6.70 -15.84 6.88
CA ILE A 82 -6.78 -14.38 6.94
C ILE A 82 -6.11 -13.80 8.18
N HIS A 83 -6.16 -14.52 9.30
CA HIS A 83 -5.50 -14.15 10.55
C HIS A 83 -3.98 -13.94 10.39
N LEU A 84 -3.33 -14.66 9.46
CA LEU A 84 -1.90 -14.48 9.20
C LEU A 84 -1.64 -13.15 8.49
N ILE A 85 -2.51 -12.77 7.55
CA ILE A 85 -2.42 -11.49 6.86
C ILE A 85 -2.66 -10.35 7.85
N LEU A 86 -3.71 -10.45 8.66
CA LEU A 86 -4.01 -9.45 9.70
C LEU A 86 -2.84 -9.30 10.68
N ARG A 87 -2.26 -10.42 11.15
CA ARG A 87 -1.07 -10.40 12.01
C ARG A 87 0.09 -9.66 11.35
N ASN A 88 0.35 -9.92 10.05
CA ASN A 88 1.43 -9.26 9.33
C ASN A 88 1.19 -7.76 9.19
N ILE A 89 -0.06 -7.34 8.96
CA ILE A 89 -0.46 -5.93 8.94
C ILE A 89 -0.13 -5.28 10.28
N PHE A 90 -0.68 -5.81 11.38
CA PHE A 90 -0.46 -5.25 12.72
C PHE A 90 1.02 -5.24 13.11
N LEU A 91 1.76 -6.33 12.86
CA LEU A 91 3.19 -6.40 13.13
C LEU A 91 3.96 -5.31 12.37
N THR A 92 3.69 -5.15 11.08
CA THR A 92 4.38 -4.18 10.25
C THR A 92 4.17 -2.76 10.77
N TYR A 93 2.92 -2.35 11.02
CA TYR A 93 2.64 -0.99 11.51
C TYR A 93 3.23 -0.76 12.91
N ASN A 94 3.16 -1.76 13.79
CA ASN A 94 3.77 -1.67 15.12
C ASN A 94 5.29 -1.46 15.04
N GLU A 95 5.98 -2.19 14.18
CA GLU A 95 7.43 -2.05 14.03
C GLU A 95 7.81 -0.73 13.32
N LEU A 96 7.08 -0.34 12.27
CA LEU A 96 7.32 0.91 11.57
C LEU A 96 7.04 2.14 12.44
N SER A 97 6.06 2.07 13.36
CA SER A 97 5.74 3.18 14.26
C SER A 97 6.88 3.54 15.24
N LYS A 98 7.79 2.59 15.49
CA LYS A 98 8.98 2.82 16.32
C LYS A 98 10.05 3.66 15.61
N LEU A 99 9.93 3.83 14.30
CA LEU A 99 10.86 4.64 13.52
C LEU A 99 10.40 6.09 13.52
N ASN A 100 11.36 7.02 13.69
CA ASN A 100 11.06 8.45 13.60
C ASN A 100 10.94 8.90 12.14
N LYS A 101 9.91 8.42 11.44
CA LYS A 101 9.66 8.67 10.01
C LYS A 101 8.22 9.02 9.72
N LYS A 102 8.01 9.79 8.65
CA LYS A 102 6.68 10.07 8.11
C LYS A 102 6.30 8.98 7.12
N PHE A 103 5.23 8.28 7.44
CA PHE A 103 4.65 7.26 6.56
C PHE A 103 3.33 7.76 5.96
N LEU A 104 3.13 7.44 4.70
CA LEU A 104 1.87 7.60 3.98
C LEU A 104 1.45 6.23 3.44
N VAL A 105 0.27 5.78 3.83
CA VAL A 105 -0.31 4.53 3.34
C VAL A 105 -1.30 4.84 2.23
N LEU A 106 -1.18 4.13 1.11
CA LEU A 106 -2.14 4.20 0.00
C LEU A 106 -2.99 2.93 0.01
N LEU A 107 -4.29 3.07 0.17
CA LEU A 107 -5.25 1.99 0.01
C LEU A 107 -5.90 2.09 -1.37
N LEU A 108 -5.44 1.26 -2.29
CA LEU A 108 -5.93 1.21 -3.66
C LEU A 108 -7.15 0.28 -3.78
N PRO A 109 -8.07 0.53 -4.71
CA PRO A 109 -9.21 -0.34 -4.94
C PRO A 109 -8.79 -1.64 -5.62
N LEU A 110 -9.33 -2.77 -5.15
CA LEU A 110 -9.29 -4.04 -5.86
C LEU A 110 -10.47 -4.08 -6.83
N LEU A 111 -10.19 -4.12 -8.13
CA LEU A 111 -11.17 -4.04 -9.21
C LEU A 111 -11.57 -5.43 -9.74
N GLU A 112 -11.66 -6.45 -8.89
CA GLU A 112 -12.04 -7.80 -9.29
C GLU A 112 -13.52 -8.09 -9.01
N LYS A 113 -14.23 -8.59 -10.02
CA LYS A 113 -15.66 -8.92 -10.00
C LYS A 113 -16.05 -9.99 -8.97
N HIS A 114 -15.11 -10.86 -8.61
CA HIS A 114 -15.34 -12.07 -7.80
C HIS A 114 -14.60 -12.07 -6.46
N SER A 115 -14.08 -10.91 -6.05
CA SER A 115 -13.43 -10.83 -4.74
C SER A 115 -14.46 -10.99 -3.61
N ASP A 116 -14.14 -11.80 -2.62
CA ASP A 116 -14.93 -11.88 -1.40
C ASP A 116 -14.90 -10.52 -0.69
N TYR A 117 -16.02 -9.78 -0.80
CA TYR A 117 -16.16 -8.43 -0.25
C TYR A 117 -15.83 -8.39 1.25
N ASN A 118 -16.17 -9.44 2.02
CA ASN A 118 -15.90 -9.49 3.45
C ASN A 118 -14.39 -9.56 3.72
N VAL A 119 -13.64 -10.33 2.93
CA VAL A 119 -12.18 -10.43 3.04
C VAL A 119 -11.54 -9.09 2.68
N VAL A 120 -11.96 -8.50 1.56
CA VAL A 120 -11.47 -7.20 1.08
C VAL A 120 -11.66 -6.12 2.14
N GLU A 121 -12.88 -6.00 2.68
CA GLU A 121 -13.20 -4.99 3.67
C GLU A 121 -12.50 -5.24 5.01
N THR A 122 -12.38 -6.50 5.44
CA THR A 122 -11.65 -6.86 6.66
C THR A 122 -10.19 -6.43 6.59
N ILE A 123 -9.51 -6.66 5.47
CA ILE A 123 -8.11 -6.31 5.28
C ILE A 123 -7.93 -4.78 5.20
N ASN A 124 -8.76 -4.09 4.41
CA ASN A 124 -8.71 -2.63 4.34
C ASN A 124 -9.02 -1.98 5.70
N ASN A 125 -9.96 -2.52 6.46
CA ASN A 125 -10.23 -2.04 7.82
C ASN A 125 -9.04 -2.24 8.75
N ALA A 126 -8.32 -3.35 8.65
CA ALA A 126 -7.10 -3.55 9.43
C ALA A 126 -6.05 -2.48 9.12
N HIS A 127 -5.83 -2.14 7.85
CA HIS A 127 -4.94 -1.03 7.47
C HIS A 127 -5.42 0.32 8.03
N ARG A 128 -6.73 0.65 7.90
CA ARG A 128 -7.32 1.88 8.46
C ARG A 128 -7.13 1.99 9.96
N MET A 129 -7.43 0.90 10.68
CA MET A 129 -7.26 0.83 12.14
C MET A 129 -5.80 1.05 12.53
N CYS A 130 -4.86 0.42 11.85
CA CYS A 130 -3.43 0.62 12.11
C CYS A 130 -2.99 2.05 11.82
N CYS A 131 -3.42 2.67 10.70
CA CYS A 131 -3.12 4.05 10.40
C CYS A 131 -3.60 4.98 11.53
N ASN A 132 -4.82 4.79 12.00
CA ASN A 132 -5.39 5.57 13.10
C ASN A 132 -4.63 5.34 14.42
N GLN A 133 -4.36 4.07 14.75
CA GLN A 133 -3.72 3.69 16.02
C GLN A 133 -2.29 4.20 16.12
N TYR A 134 -1.54 4.17 15.03
CA TYR A 134 -0.12 4.52 15.00
C TYR A 134 0.17 5.92 14.41
N GLY A 135 -0.87 6.68 14.07
CA GLY A 135 -0.75 8.04 13.56
C GLY A 135 -0.13 8.14 12.15
N PHE A 136 -0.32 7.12 11.31
CA PHE A 136 0.13 7.15 9.92
C PHE A 136 -0.88 7.92 9.07
N ASN A 137 -0.40 8.73 8.13
CA ASN A 137 -1.26 9.32 7.13
C ASN A 137 -1.79 8.24 6.19
N CYS A 138 -3.05 8.34 5.79
CA CYS A 138 -3.69 7.39 4.90
C CYS A 138 -4.43 8.11 3.78
N VAL A 139 -4.20 7.69 2.54
CA VAL A 139 -5.01 8.07 1.38
C VAL A 139 -5.81 6.83 0.97
N ASP A 140 -7.09 6.85 1.31
CA ASP A 140 -8.02 5.73 1.10
C ASP A 140 -8.80 5.92 -0.20
N VAL A 141 -8.19 5.52 -1.31
CA VAL A 141 -8.80 5.55 -2.65
C VAL A 141 -9.94 4.54 -2.74
N GLN A 142 -9.82 3.39 -2.05
CA GLN A 142 -10.88 2.37 -1.99
C GLN A 142 -12.21 2.97 -1.50
N SER A 143 -12.19 3.71 -0.40
CA SER A 143 -13.40 4.36 0.14
C SER A 143 -13.99 5.40 -0.81
N VAL A 144 -13.15 6.14 -1.52
CA VAL A 144 -13.60 7.13 -2.53
C VAL A 144 -14.31 6.44 -3.69
N TYR A 145 -13.76 5.31 -4.17
CA TYR A 145 -14.36 4.51 -5.24
C TYR A 145 -15.72 3.96 -4.84
N LEU A 146 -15.82 3.39 -3.63
CA LEU A 146 -17.09 2.85 -3.12
C LEU A 146 -18.16 3.92 -2.96
N LYS A 147 -17.82 5.08 -2.39
CA LYS A 147 -18.77 6.19 -2.16
C LYS A 147 -19.32 6.81 -3.44
N ASN A 148 -18.58 6.78 -4.53
CA ASN A 148 -18.94 7.41 -5.79
C ASN A 148 -19.41 6.40 -6.85
N ASN A 149 -19.61 5.13 -6.50
CA ASN A 149 -20.00 4.04 -7.41
C ASN A 149 -19.08 3.93 -8.64
N VAL A 150 -17.79 4.28 -8.49
CA VAL A 150 -16.83 4.26 -9.60
C VAL A 150 -16.58 2.82 -10.07
N MET A 151 -16.80 1.84 -9.19
CA MET A 151 -16.73 0.42 -9.55
C MET A 151 -17.71 0.05 -10.65
N ASP A 152 -18.97 0.51 -10.55
CA ASP A 152 -20.00 0.24 -11.55
C ASP A 152 -19.64 0.85 -12.92
N PHE A 153 -19.08 2.07 -12.91
CA PHE A 153 -18.58 2.72 -14.11
C PHE A 153 -17.45 1.93 -14.76
N TYR A 154 -16.46 1.50 -13.98
CA TYR A 154 -15.31 0.74 -14.48
C TYR A 154 -15.76 -0.61 -15.08
N MET A 155 -16.69 -1.29 -14.42
CA MET A 155 -17.21 -2.58 -14.85
C MET A 155 -18.06 -2.49 -16.13
N THR A 156 -18.70 -1.34 -16.41
CA THR A 156 -19.41 -1.08 -17.66
C THR A 156 -18.47 -0.79 -18.83
N MET A 157 -17.28 -0.27 -18.56
CA MET A 157 -16.28 0.07 -19.58
C MET A 157 -15.39 -1.13 -19.98
N MET A 158 -15.37 -2.21 -19.18
CA MET A 158 -14.65 -3.45 -19.46
C MET A 158 -15.59 -4.66 -19.34
N PRO A 159 -16.57 -4.82 -20.25
CA PRO A 159 -17.60 -5.85 -20.11
C PRO A 159 -17.08 -7.29 -20.27
N ASP A 160 -15.91 -7.52 -20.87
CA ASP A 160 -15.42 -8.83 -21.30
C ASP A 160 -13.95 -9.10 -20.94
N ALA A 161 -13.47 -8.62 -19.79
CA ALA A 161 -12.13 -8.95 -19.30
C ALA A 161 -12.14 -10.10 -18.30
#